data_d1b19e7ded9d10fe47fe2be2b705c2db
#
_entry.id   d1b19e7ded9d10fe47fe2be2b705c2db
#
_cell.length_a   1.000
_cell.length_b   1.000
_cell.length_c   1.000
_cell.angle_alpha   90.00
_cell.angle_beta   90.00
_cell.angle_gamma   90.00
#
_symmetry.space_group_name_H-M   'P 1'
#
loop_
_entity.id
_entity.type
_entity.pdbx_description
1 polymer ?
#
loop_
_entity_poly.entity_id
_entity_poly.type
_entity_poly.pdbx_seq_one_letter_code
_entity_poly.pdbx_strand_id
1 'polypeptide(L)' 'SRGQLRLQVYRKNLRAAAFYRREGFRVLEEGVDPETGEAELLMEWRWDGPQS' A
#
# COMPACT_ATOMS: atom_id res chain seq x y z
N SER A 1 6.08 5.46 19.97
CA SER A 1 6.61 5.96 18.71
C SER A 1 5.66 5.68 17.57
N ARG A 2 5.90 6.35 16.49
CA ARG A 2 5.08 6.25 15.30
C ARG A 2 5.90 5.84 14.13
N GLY A 3 5.24 5.18 13.20
CA GLY A 3 5.90 4.83 11.98
C GLY A 3 4.92 4.74 10.84
N GLN A 4 5.47 4.76 9.65
CA GLN A 4 4.65 4.53 8.48
C GLN A 4 5.53 3.94 7.39
N LEU A 5 4.92 3.08 6.62
CA LEU A 5 5.56 2.47 5.47
C LEU A 5 4.65 2.67 4.28
N ARG A 6 5.23 3.02 3.16
CA ARG A 6 4.49 3.16 1.93
C ARG A 6 5.10 2.28 0.87
N LEU A 7 4.26 1.73 0.04
CA LEU A 7 4.72 0.90 -1.05
C LEU A 7 3.75 1.02 -2.20
N GLN A 8 4.21 0.58 -3.35
CA GLN A 8 3.37 0.55 -4.53
C GLN A 8 3.29 -0.88 -5.00
N VAL A 9 2.10 -1.26 -5.41
CA VAL A 9 1.87 -2.60 -5.93
C VAL A 9 0.97 -2.47 -7.15
N TYR A 10 1.23 -3.29 -8.15
CA TYR A 10 0.39 -3.28 -9.34
C TYR A 10 -1.00 -3.77 -8.98
N ARG A 11 -1.99 -3.05 -9.48
CA ARG A 11 -3.36 -3.38 -9.19
C ARG A 11 -3.72 -4.79 -9.62
N LYS A 12 -3.16 -5.24 -10.73
CA LYS A 12 -3.45 -6.58 -11.22
C LYS A 12 -2.82 -7.67 -10.39
N ASN A 13 -1.88 -7.31 -9.52
CA ASN A 13 -1.25 -8.29 -8.64
C ASN A 13 -2.13 -8.49 -7.42
N LEU A 14 -3.17 -9.27 -7.59
CA LEU A 14 -4.18 -9.44 -6.55
C LEU A 14 -3.63 -10.10 -5.30
N ARG A 15 -2.68 -10.99 -5.47
CA ARG A 15 -2.07 -11.66 -4.33
C ARG A 15 -1.34 -10.70 -3.43
N ALA A 16 -0.51 -9.85 -4.05
CA ALA A 16 0.26 -8.90 -3.27
C ALA A 16 -0.65 -7.91 -2.58
N ALA A 17 -1.65 -7.40 -3.31
CA ALA A 17 -2.58 -6.46 -2.73
C ALA A 17 -3.32 -7.06 -1.54
N ALA A 18 -3.76 -8.30 -1.69
CA ALA A 18 -4.47 -8.97 -0.61
C ALA A 18 -3.55 -9.19 0.58
N PHE A 19 -2.31 -9.56 0.32
CA PHE A 19 -1.34 -9.77 1.38
C PHE A 19 -1.14 -8.49 2.20
N TYR A 20 -0.92 -7.38 1.49
CA TYR A 20 -0.66 -6.14 2.21
C TYR A 20 -1.89 -5.64 2.95
N ARG A 21 -3.07 -5.82 2.39
CA ARG A 21 -4.28 -5.46 3.12
C ARG A 21 -4.41 -6.27 4.40
N ARG A 22 -4.08 -7.53 4.31
CA ARG A 22 -4.14 -8.40 5.48
C ARG A 22 -3.16 -7.96 6.54
N GLU A 23 -2.02 -7.41 6.10
CA GLU A 23 -1.01 -6.92 7.02
C GLU A 23 -1.36 -5.56 7.60
N GLY A 24 -2.43 -4.95 7.14
CA GLY A 24 -2.86 -3.69 7.70
C GLY A 24 -2.62 -2.48 6.82
N PHE A 25 -2.15 -2.70 5.60
CA PHE A 25 -1.95 -1.59 4.66
C PHE A 25 -3.29 -1.12 4.11
N ARG A 26 -3.35 0.15 3.82
CA ARG A 26 -4.54 0.76 3.20
C ARG A 26 -4.16 1.39 1.89
N VAL A 27 -5.07 1.37 0.95
CA VAL A 27 -4.86 2.04 -0.33
C VAL A 27 -5.10 3.52 -0.14
N LEU A 28 -4.08 4.31 -0.44
CA LEU A 28 -4.21 5.76 -0.38
C LEU A 28 -4.67 6.35 -1.70
N GLU A 29 -4.10 5.87 -2.78
CA GLU A 29 -4.50 6.36 -4.08
C GLU A 29 -4.10 5.36 -5.15
N GLU A 30 -4.67 5.55 -6.31
CA GLU A 30 -4.41 4.71 -7.44
C GLU A 30 -3.85 5.57 -8.56
N GLY A 31 -2.82 5.08 -9.22
CA GLY A 31 -2.20 5.82 -10.29
C GLY A 31 -1.84 4.88 -11.43
N VAL A 32 -1.04 5.40 -12.34
CA VAL A 32 -0.60 4.62 -13.49
C VAL A 32 0.90 4.78 -13.61
N ASP A 33 1.58 3.65 -13.77
CA ASP A 33 3.02 3.66 -14.01
C ASP A 33 3.26 4.23 -15.40
N PRO A 34 3.96 5.35 -15.52
CA PRO A 34 4.14 5.95 -16.85
C PRO A 34 4.96 5.12 -17.80
N GLU A 35 5.77 4.20 -17.28
CA GLU A 35 6.60 3.37 -18.15
C GLU A 35 5.85 2.17 -18.70
N THR A 36 5.02 1.56 -17.88
CA THR A 36 4.34 0.34 -18.30
C THR A 36 2.88 0.56 -18.64
N GLY A 37 2.30 1.67 -18.19
CA GLY A 37 0.87 1.92 -18.38
C GLY A 37 -0.01 1.11 -17.46
N GLU A 38 0.58 0.39 -16.51
CA GLU A 38 -0.18 -0.44 -15.60
C GLU A 38 -0.68 0.37 -14.42
N ALA A 39 -1.89 0.06 -14.00
CA ALA A 39 -2.43 0.70 -12.80
C ALA A 39 -1.70 0.19 -11.57
N GLU A 40 -1.42 1.10 -10.66
CA GLU A 40 -0.76 0.71 -9.42
C GLU A 40 -1.44 1.38 -8.25
N LEU A 41 -1.31 0.74 -7.10
CA LEU A 41 -1.91 1.20 -5.87
C LEU A 41 -0.81 1.69 -4.95
N LEU A 42 -1.00 2.88 -4.40
CA LEU A 42 -0.12 3.36 -3.34
C LEU A 42 -0.74 2.95 -2.03
N MET A 43 -0.03 2.15 -1.28
CA MET A 43 -0.54 1.62 -0.03
C MET A 43 0.30 2.10 1.12
N GLU A 44 -0.32 2.24 2.25
CA GLU A 44 0.35 2.74 3.44
C GLU A 44 -0.06 1.93 4.65
N TRP A 45 0.93 1.63 5.46
CA TRP A 45 0.71 1.06 6.79
C TRP A 45 1.17 2.09 7.80
N ARG A 46 0.32 2.41 8.74
CA ARG A 46 0.65 3.36 9.78
C ARG A 46 0.61 2.69 11.13
N TRP A 47 1.62 2.95 11.88
CA TRP A 47 1.71 2.43 13.23
C TRP A 47 1.90 3.60 14.18
N ASP A 48 0.92 3.78 15.03
CA ASP A 48 0.99 4.87 16.00
C ASP A 48 1.58 4.43 17.31
N GLY A 49 1.77 3.13 17.42
CA GLY A 49 2.27 2.59 18.66
C GLY A 49 1.24 2.64 19.74
N PRO A 50 1.57 2.08 20.89
CA PRO A 50 0.64 2.15 22.01
C PRO A 50 0.55 3.60 22.45
N GLN A 51 -0.67 4.01 22.65
CA GLN A 51 -0.91 5.35 23.15
C GLN A 51 -0.72 5.32 24.64
N SER A 52 0.29 5.85 25.04
CA SER A 52 0.58 5.84 26.47
C SER A 52 0.31 7.16 27.08
#